data_642397726ecb0b828f166ee0c4e1289a
#
_entry.id   642397726ecb0b828f166ee0c4e1289a
#
_cell.length_a   1.000
_cell.length_b   1.000
_cell.length_c   1.000
_cell.angle_alpha   90.00
_cell.angle_beta   90.00
_cell.angle_gamma   90.00
#
_symmetry.space_group_name_H-M   'P 1'
#
loop_
_entity.id
_entity.type
_entity.pdbx_description
1 polymer ?
#
loop_
_entity_poly.entity_id
_entity_poly.type
_entity_poly.pdbx_seq_one_letter_code
_entity_poly.pdbx_strand_id
1 'polypeptide(L)'
;DSLEFGHFIVILPQDTPKEVYELMRYKGLTLDKLIYIVHCCDGILGPAHPYGEPFMSFASTMYWNQSKQIAHMVHFDFVEGYNACESDKSNKYARKFAKGCRVALTGGSDAHNSNCVGMGYTLIPDTIKTEDDLIKYYKDGNHPKVGGTRYIYTTKDKIGKLNKVLVYSFYMYNKIGAMFKYPKRAKAFRSALRALNRRFIIYRKR
;
A
#
# COMPACT_ATOMS: atom_id res chain seq x y z
N ASP A 1 1.80 4.59 5.27
CA ASP A 1 0.60 5.42 5.12
C ASP A 1 0.97 6.73 4.43
N SER A 2 0.31 7.03 3.33
CA SER A 2 0.35 8.35 2.73
C SER A 2 -0.75 9.22 3.34
N LEU A 3 -0.40 10.40 3.86
CA LEU A 3 -1.41 11.35 4.36
C LEU A 3 -2.31 11.92 3.27
N GLU A 4 -1.89 11.82 2.02
CA GLU A 4 -2.65 12.35 0.88
C GLU A 4 -3.61 11.33 0.29
N PHE A 5 -3.22 10.04 0.29
CA PHE A 5 -3.90 9.02 -0.50
C PHE A 5 -4.15 7.69 0.24
N GLY A 6 -3.99 7.66 1.56
CA GLY A 6 -4.32 6.50 2.40
C GLY A 6 -3.24 5.41 2.45
N HIS A 7 -3.66 4.17 2.45
CA HIS A 7 -2.79 3.01 2.70
C HIS A 7 -2.24 2.41 1.40
N PHE A 8 -1.01 1.95 1.48
CA PHE A 8 -0.32 1.26 0.39
C PHE A 8 0.32 -0.03 0.91
N ILE A 9 0.24 -1.07 0.12
CA ILE A 9 1.00 -2.30 0.31
C ILE A 9 2.34 -2.10 -0.39
N VAL A 10 3.43 -2.40 0.31
CA VAL A 10 4.80 -2.30 -0.20
C VAL A 10 5.49 -3.63 0.03
N ILE A 11 6.12 -4.15 -1.02
CA ILE A 11 6.94 -5.35 -0.96
C ILE A 11 8.34 -4.95 -1.38
N LEU A 12 9.31 -5.18 -0.50
CA LEU A 12 10.71 -4.81 -0.69
C LEU A 12 11.58 -6.06 -0.80
N PRO A 13 12.66 -6.03 -1.62
CA PRO A 13 13.63 -7.10 -1.68
C PRO A 13 14.26 -7.40 -0.31
N GLN A 14 14.69 -8.66 -0.12
CA GLN A 14 15.29 -9.12 1.14
C GLN A 14 16.56 -8.35 1.52
N ASP A 15 17.33 -7.90 0.54
CA ASP A 15 18.57 -7.15 0.75
C ASP A 15 18.37 -5.62 0.89
N THR A 16 17.11 -5.17 1.05
CA THR A 16 16.79 -3.75 1.25
C THR A 16 17.49 -3.19 2.49
N PRO A 17 18.16 -2.01 2.38
CA PRO A 17 18.81 -1.39 3.51
C PRO A 17 17.87 -1.14 4.69
N LYS A 18 18.35 -1.39 5.92
CA LYS A 18 17.56 -1.19 7.16
C LYS A 18 17.00 0.23 7.30
N GLU A 19 17.72 1.22 6.78
CA GLU A 19 17.31 2.63 6.80
C GLU A 19 16.01 2.88 6.02
N VAL A 20 15.72 2.05 5.00
CA VAL A 20 14.45 2.08 4.27
C VAL A 20 13.31 1.55 5.15
N TYR A 21 13.52 0.43 5.84
CA TYR A 21 12.54 -0.10 6.81
C TYR A 21 12.30 0.89 7.96
N GLU A 22 13.33 1.56 8.46
CA GLU A 22 13.19 2.61 9.47
C GLU A 22 12.36 3.79 8.96
N LEU A 23 12.53 4.18 7.69
CA LEU A 23 11.71 5.21 7.06
C LEU A 23 10.24 4.79 6.98
N MET A 24 9.94 3.53 6.62
CA MET A 24 8.57 3.03 6.49
C MET A 24 7.79 3.02 7.82
N ARG A 25 8.47 3.11 8.96
CA ARG A 25 7.83 3.27 10.28
C ARG A 25 7.20 4.64 10.49
N TYR A 26 7.56 5.64 9.69
CA TYR A 26 7.01 6.99 9.81
C TYR A 26 5.81 7.17 8.88
N LYS A 27 4.65 7.43 9.46
CA LYS A 27 3.47 7.87 8.71
C LYS A 27 3.69 9.24 8.07
N GLY A 28 3.02 9.50 6.96
CA GLY A 28 3.01 10.82 6.33
C GLY A 28 4.11 11.07 5.30
N LEU A 29 4.64 10.03 4.68
CA LEU A 29 5.35 10.18 3.41
C LEU A 29 4.37 10.68 2.34
N THR A 30 4.82 11.57 1.46
CA THR A 30 4.07 11.83 0.23
C THR A 30 4.14 10.62 -0.69
N LEU A 31 3.12 10.43 -1.51
CA LEU A 31 3.07 9.27 -2.41
C LEU A 31 4.26 9.26 -3.38
N ASP A 32 4.66 10.43 -3.91
CA ASP A 32 5.85 10.54 -4.75
C ASP A 32 7.12 10.00 -4.08
N LYS A 33 7.32 10.35 -2.80
CA LYS A 33 8.48 9.85 -2.04
C LYS A 33 8.41 8.37 -1.77
N LEU A 34 7.20 7.85 -1.51
CA LEU A 34 6.98 6.43 -1.31
C LEU A 34 7.30 5.65 -2.59
N ILE A 35 6.71 6.04 -3.73
CA ILE A 35 6.97 5.44 -5.04
C ILE A 35 8.48 5.47 -5.34
N TYR A 36 9.10 6.65 -5.21
CA TYR A 36 10.51 6.82 -5.50
C TYR A 36 11.39 5.85 -4.68
N ILE A 37 11.21 5.79 -3.36
CA ILE A 37 12.01 4.92 -2.48
C ILE A 37 11.79 3.45 -2.79
N VAL A 38 10.55 3.03 -3.00
CA VAL A 38 10.22 1.62 -3.28
C VAL A 38 10.85 1.18 -4.59
N HIS A 39 10.70 1.95 -5.65
CA HIS A 39 11.29 1.61 -6.96
C HIS A 39 12.82 1.72 -6.97
N CYS A 40 13.43 2.65 -6.20
CA CYS A 40 14.88 2.66 -5.99
C CYS A 40 15.42 1.41 -5.27
N CYS A 41 14.57 0.69 -4.55
CA CYS A 41 14.92 -0.59 -3.93
C CYS A 41 14.66 -1.79 -4.84
N ASP A 42 14.18 -1.60 -6.08
CA ASP A 42 13.60 -2.65 -6.92
C ASP A 42 12.35 -3.32 -6.33
N GLY A 43 11.74 -2.73 -5.31
CA GLY A 43 10.48 -3.16 -4.73
C GLY A 43 9.28 -2.87 -5.62
N ILE A 44 8.11 -3.28 -5.15
CA ILE A 44 6.82 -3.04 -5.78
C ILE A 44 5.82 -2.45 -4.78
N LEU A 45 4.85 -1.68 -5.29
CA LEU A 45 3.79 -1.12 -4.46
C LEU A 45 2.45 -1.03 -5.19
N GLY A 46 1.40 -0.99 -4.38
CA GLY A 46 0.04 -0.76 -4.87
C GLY A 46 -0.90 -0.28 -3.76
N PRO A 47 -2.03 0.37 -4.10
CA PRO A 47 -2.98 0.84 -3.12
C PRO A 47 -3.71 -0.32 -2.46
N ALA A 48 -3.75 -0.29 -1.12
CA ALA A 48 -4.60 -1.15 -0.32
C ALA A 48 -6.05 -0.66 -0.40
N HIS A 49 -7.02 -1.58 -0.39
CA HIS A 49 -8.47 -1.30 -0.39
C HIS A 49 -8.86 0.06 -1.04
N PRO A 50 -8.53 0.29 -2.33
CA PRO A 50 -8.56 1.63 -2.93
C PRO A 50 -9.92 2.33 -2.88
N TYR A 51 -11.00 1.60 -2.71
CA TYR A 51 -12.39 2.10 -2.56
C TYR A 51 -12.97 1.85 -1.16
N GLY A 52 -12.13 1.71 -0.16
CA GLY A 52 -12.50 1.65 1.26
C GLY A 52 -12.87 3.02 1.84
N GLU A 53 -12.65 3.20 3.14
CA GLU A 53 -13.01 4.43 3.83
C GLU A 53 -12.21 5.65 3.32
N PRO A 54 -12.84 6.83 3.23
CA PRO A 54 -12.17 8.09 2.92
C PRO A 54 -10.96 8.33 3.85
N PHE A 55 -9.92 8.99 3.34
CA PHE A 55 -8.63 9.26 3.99
C PHE A 55 -7.74 8.04 4.25
N MET A 56 -8.28 6.83 4.15
CA MET A 56 -7.53 5.58 4.32
C MET A 56 -7.34 4.85 2.99
N SER A 57 -8.04 5.30 1.93
CA SER A 57 -8.11 4.62 0.65
C SER A 57 -7.84 5.57 -0.51
N PHE A 58 -7.02 5.15 -1.45
CA PHE A 58 -6.55 5.96 -2.57
C PHE A 58 -7.67 6.60 -3.39
N ALA A 59 -8.68 5.81 -3.75
CA ALA A 59 -9.77 6.24 -4.60
C ALA A 59 -10.93 6.94 -3.86
N SER A 60 -11.00 6.81 -2.56
CA SER A 60 -12.06 7.39 -1.73
C SER A 60 -11.62 8.62 -0.93
N THR A 61 -10.37 9.07 -1.11
CA THR A 61 -9.86 10.20 -0.34
C THR A 61 -10.50 11.52 -0.75
N MET A 62 -10.75 12.40 0.23
CA MET A 62 -11.39 13.71 -0.01
C MET A 62 -10.56 14.69 -0.83
N TYR A 63 -9.24 14.50 -0.86
CA TYR A 63 -8.31 15.34 -1.63
C TYR A 63 -8.09 14.81 -3.04
N TRP A 64 -9.07 14.07 -3.55
CA TRP A 64 -9.04 13.55 -4.89
C TRP A 64 -8.81 14.66 -5.92
N ASN A 65 -7.62 14.72 -6.45
CA ASN A 65 -7.31 15.47 -7.65
C ASN A 65 -7.10 14.45 -8.77
N GLN A 66 -8.05 14.36 -9.67
CA GLN A 66 -8.07 13.37 -10.74
C GLN A 66 -6.78 13.38 -11.58
N SER A 67 -6.22 14.55 -11.84
CA SER A 67 -4.97 14.70 -12.59
C SER A 67 -3.77 14.13 -11.86
N LYS A 68 -3.63 14.45 -10.56
CA LYS A 68 -2.54 13.90 -9.73
C LYS A 68 -2.66 12.39 -9.57
N GLN A 69 -3.88 11.90 -9.47
CA GLN A 69 -4.14 10.49 -9.30
C GLN A 69 -3.77 9.69 -10.56
N ILE A 70 -4.16 10.17 -11.73
CA ILE A 70 -3.76 9.55 -13.01
C ILE A 70 -2.24 9.49 -13.12
N ALA A 71 -1.53 10.56 -12.73
CA ALA A 71 -0.07 10.59 -12.72
C ALA A 71 0.56 9.50 -11.82
N HIS A 72 -0.06 9.19 -10.69
CA HIS A 72 0.45 8.14 -9.80
C HIS A 72 0.10 6.72 -10.24
N MET A 73 -1.03 6.55 -10.94
CA MET A 73 -1.53 5.22 -11.35
C MET A 73 -0.55 4.45 -12.22
N VAL A 74 0.24 5.13 -13.04
CA VAL A 74 1.24 4.52 -13.92
C VAL A 74 2.44 3.94 -13.18
N HIS A 75 2.56 4.24 -11.89
CA HIS A 75 3.64 3.75 -11.03
C HIS A 75 3.22 2.62 -10.10
N PHE A 76 1.97 2.17 -10.15
CA PHE A 76 1.53 1.03 -9.35
C PHE A 76 1.87 -0.28 -10.07
N ASP A 77 2.40 -1.22 -9.32
CA ASP A 77 2.75 -2.56 -9.79
C ASP A 77 1.56 -3.53 -9.68
N PHE A 78 0.66 -3.25 -8.73
CA PHE A 78 -0.57 -4.00 -8.52
C PHE A 78 -1.64 -3.13 -7.82
N VAL A 79 -2.83 -3.68 -7.69
CA VAL A 79 -3.94 -3.09 -6.91
C VAL A 79 -4.57 -4.17 -6.04
N GLU A 80 -4.87 -3.87 -4.79
CA GLU A 80 -5.67 -4.78 -3.97
C GLU A 80 -7.11 -4.83 -4.50
N GLY A 81 -7.40 -5.85 -5.30
CA GLY A 81 -8.68 -6.05 -5.96
C GLY A 81 -9.70 -6.86 -5.15
N TYR A 82 -9.23 -7.51 -4.09
CA TYR A 82 -10.05 -8.18 -3.11
C TYR A 82 -9.54 -7.90 -1.70
N ASN A 83 -10.39 -7.31 -0.87
CA ASN A 83 -10.14 -7.10 0.54
C ASN A 83 -11.33 -7.67 1.33
N ALA A 84 -11.06 -8.61 2.25
CA ALA A 84 -12.14 -9.31 2.97
C ALA A 84 -12.87 -8.44 4.00
N CYS A 85 -12.29 -7.28 4.37
CA CYS A 85 -12.92 -6.28 5.23
C CYS A 85 -13.87 -5.35 4.46
N GLU A 86 -13.71 -5.26 3.13
CA GLU A 86 -14.44 -4.32 2.31
C GLU A 86 -15.71 -4.91 1.69
N SER A 87 -16.63 -4.03 1.27
CA SER A 87 -17.85 -4.43 0.61
C SER A 87 -17.58 -5.02 -0.77
N ASP A 88 -18.50 -5.88 -1.27
CA ASP A 88 -18.43 -6.42 -2.64
C ASP A 88 -18.41 -5.32 -3.69
N LYS A 89 -19.12 -4.21 -3.41
CA LYS A 89 -19.12 -3.02 -4.26
C LYS A 89 -17.74 -2.37 -4.33
N SER A 90 -17.06 -2.18 -3.18
CA SER A 90 -15.69 -1.66 -3.09
C SER A 90 -14.73 -2.57 -3.86
N ASN A 91 -14.78 -3.87 -3.62
CA ASN A 91 -13.97 -4.87 -4.31
C ASN A 91 -14.22 -4.88 -5.84
N LYS A 92 -15.49 -4.73 -6.28
CA LYS A 92 -15.81 -4.60 -7.72
C LYS A 92 -15.18 -3.35 -8.34
N TYR A 93 -15.21 -2.21 -7.66
CA TYR A 93 -14.58 -0.99 -8.14
C TYR A 93 -13.05 -1.11 -8.14
N ALA A 94 -12.43 -1.74 -7.13
CA ALA A 94 -11.00 -1.99 -7.07
C ALA A 94 -10.52 -2.82 -8.28
N ARG A 95 -11.24 -3.88 -8.64
CA ARG A 95 -10.94 -4.68 -9.85
C ARG A 95 -11.08 -3.87 -11.14
N LYS A 96 -12.12 -3.02 -11.25
CA LYS A 96 -12.26 -2.10 -12.39
C LYS A 96 -11.09 -1.13 -12.49
N PHE A 97 -10.66 -0.60 -11.36
CA PHE A 97 -9.54 0.32 -11.25
C PHE A 97 -8.24 -0.34 -11.71
N ALA A 98 -7.91 -1.55 -11.21
CA ALA A 98 -6.75 -2.31 -11.64
C ALA A 98 -6.74 -2.56 -13.16
N LYS A 99 -7.90 -2.91 -13.73
CA LYS A 99 -8.04 -3.06 -15.19
C LYS A 99 -7.74 -1.76 -15.93
N GLY A 100 -8.19 -0.61 -15.40
CA GLY A 100 -7.89 0.72 -15.95
C GLY A 100 -6.40 1.06 -15.89
N CYS A 101 -5.72 0.69 -14.83
CA CYS A 101 -4.27 0.85 -14.65
C CYS A 101 -3.45 -0.18 -15.45
N ARG A 102 -4.07 -1.25 -15.96
CA ARG A 102 -3.41 -2.40 -16.60
C ARG A 102 -2.39 -3.10 -15.70
N VAL A 103 -2.66 -3.17 -14.43
CA VAL A 103 -1.80 -3.82 -13.42
C VAL A 103 -2.46 -5.08 -12.85
N ALA A 104 -1.64 -5.91 -12.21
CA ALA A 104 -2.08 -7.14 -11.56
C ALA A 104 -2.96 -6.85 -10.32
N LEU A 105 -3.66 -7.88 -9.87
CA LEU A 105 -4.42 -7.85 -8.62
C LEU A 105 -3.62 -8.47 -7.49
N THR A 106 -3.85 -7.98 -6.28
CA THR A 106 -3.56 -8.71 -5.05
C THR A 106 -4.83 -8.82 -4.21
N GLY A 107 -4.88 -9.74 -3.26
CA GLY A 107 -5.97 -9.91 -2.32
C GLY A 107 -5.45 -10.08 -0.91
N GLY A 108 -6.15 -9.50 0.05
CA GLY A 108 -5.80 -9.52 1.45
C GLY A 108 -7.00 -9.57 2.37
N SER A 109 -6.77 -9.98 3.62
CA SER A 109 -7.84 -10.04 4.63
C SER A 109 -8.05 -8.72 5.34
N ASP A 110 -7.07 -7.83 5.37
CA ASP A 110 -7.10 -6.61 6.20
C ASP A 110 -7.48 -6.93 7.67
N ALA A 111 -6.87 -8.01 8.17
CA ALA A 111 -7.26 -8.62 9.42
C ALA A 111 -6.88 -7.77 10.63
N HIS A 112 -7.87 -7.39 11.43
CA HIS A 112 -7.70 -6.69 12.69
C HIS A 112 -7.79 -7.62 13.91
N ASN A 113 -8.05 -8.91 13.67
CA ASN A 113 -7.98 -9.98 14.66
C ASN A 113 -7.54 -11.29 13.98
N SER A 114 -7.09 -12.25 14.78
CA SER A 114 -6.54 -13.52 14.29
C SER A 114 -7.53 -14.37 13.48
N ASN A 115 -8.83 -14.30 13.80
CA ASN A 115 -9.86 -15.09 13.12
C ASN A 115 -10.14 -14.59 11.69
N CYS A 116 -9.67 -13.41 11.32
CA CYS A 116 -9.85 -12.84 10.00
C CYS A 116 -8.64 -13.06 9.09
N VAL A 117 -7.53 -13.58 9.63
CA VAL A 117 -6.32 -13.86 8.84
C VAL A 117 -6.62 -14.95 7.80
N GLY A 118 -6.24 -14.71 6.55
CA GLY A 118 -6.47 -15.64 5.44
C GLY A 118 -7.87 -15.59 4.83
N MET A 119 -8.80 -14.76 5.34
CA MET A 119 -10.12 -14.61 4.75
C MET A 119 -10.09 -13.91 3.39
N GLY A 120 -9.06 -13.13 3.09
CA GLY A 120 -8.73 -12.64 1.76
C GLY A 120 -7.31 -13.11 1.39
N TYR A 121 -7.11 -13.50 0.15
CA TYR A 121 -5.85 -14.10 -0.30
C TYR A 121 -5.54 -13.86 -1.78
N THR A 122 -4.27 -14.05 -2.10
CA THR A 122 -3.74 -14.09 -3.47
C THR A 122 -3.21 -15.51 -3.73
N LEU A 123 -3.62 -16.14 -4.82
CA LEU A 123 -3.11 -17.44 -5.25
C LEU A 123 -1.88 -17.24 -6.11
N ILE A 124 -0.74 -17.70 -5.64
CA ILE A 124 0.55 -17.65 -6.32
C ILE A 124 1.10 -19.06 -6.52
N PRO A 125 1.98 -19.31 -7.51
CA PRO A 125 2.63 -20.61 -7.70
C PRO A 125 3.47 -21.02 -6.49
N ASP A 126 3.56 -22.32 -6.22
CA ASP A 126 4.39 -22.86 -5.14
C ASP A 126 5.89 -22.62 -5.32
N THR A 127 6.32 -22.20 -6.48
CA THR A 127 7.71 -21.81 -6.77
C THR A 127 8.10 -20.47 -6.15
N ILE A 128 7.13 -19.63 -5.77
CA ILE A 128 7.34 -18.34 -5.09
C ILE A 128 7.58 -18.63 -3.60
N LYS A 129 8.81 -18.41 -3.13
CA LYS A 129 9.22 -18.71 -1.74
C LYS A 129 9.73 -17.50 -0.99
N THR A 130 10.15 -16.47 -1.69
CA THR A 130 10.75 -15.26 -1.13
C THR A 130 10.02 -14.01 -1.61
N GLU A 131 10.28 -12.88 -0.96
CA GLU A 131 9.82 -11.57 -1.40
C GLU A 131 10.39 -11.24 -2.79
N ASP A 132 11.64 -11.62 -3.07
CA ASP A 132 12.29 -11.38 -4.35
C ASP A 132 11.60 -12.16 -5.48
N ASP A 133 11.22 -13.43 -5.23
CA ASP A 133 10.43 -14.22 -6.18
C ASP A 133 9.07 -13.56 -6.45
N LEU A 134 8.42 -13.06 -5.40
CA LEU A 134 7.11 -12.41 -5.53
C LEU A 134 7.20 -11.09 -6.31
N ILE A 135 8.23 -10.28 -6.03
CA ILE A 135 8.50 -9.04 -6.76
C ILE A 135 8.73 -9.36 -8.24
N LYS A 136 9.60 -10.32 -8.53
CA LYS A 136 9.86 -10.78 -9.89
C LYS A 136 8.58 -11.25 -10.58
N TYR A 137 7.78 -12.05 -9.90
CA TYR A 137 6.52 -12.58 -10.42
C TYR A 137 5.58 -11.46 -10.91
N TYR A 138 5.41 -10.39 -10.11
CA TYR A 138 4.59 -9.24 -10.51
C TYR A 138 5.24 -8.43 -11.65
N LYS A 139 6.54 -8.19 -11.59
CA LYS A 139 7.29 -7.45 -12.62
C LYS A 139 7.32 -8.17 -13.98
N ASP A 140 7.28 -9.48 -13.97
CA ASP A 140 7.17 -10.31 -15.21
C ASP A 140 5.75 -10.23 -15.83
N GLY A 141 4.84 -9.43 -15.28
CA GLY A 141 3.50 -9.21 -15.79
C GLY A 141 2.51 -10.34 -15.49
N ASN A 142 2.77 -11.15 -14.46
CA ASN A 142 1.85 -12.20 -14.07
C ASN A 142 0.63 -11.62 -13.32
N HIS A 143 -0.52 -12.25 -13.54
CA HIS A 143 -1.81 -11.85 -12.97
C HIS A 143 -2.36 -12.96 -12.07
N PRO A 144 -2.05 -12.98 -10.77
CA PRO A 144 -2.55 -14.00 -9.86
C PRO A 144 -4.07 -13.89 -9.67
N LYS A 145 -4.71 -15.01 -9.35
CA LYS A 145 -6.10 -15.02 -8.91
C LYS A 145 -6.20 -14.52 -7.47
N VAL A 146 -7.22 -13.72 -7.20
CA VAL A 146 -7.53 -13.22 -5.86
C VAL A 146 -8.92 -13.64 -5.44
N GLY A 147 -9.11 -13.89 -4.16
CA GLY A 147 -10.39 -14.31 -3.64
C GLY A 147 -10.44 -14.32 -2.12
N GLY A 148 -11.51 -14.88 -1.60
CA GLY A 148 -11.72 -15.01 -0.17
C GLY A 148 -13.18 -14.99 0.21
N THR A 149 -13.42 -14.89 1.52
CA THR A 149 -14.75 -14.72 2.11
C THR A 149 -14.75 -13.41 2.89
N ARG A 150 -15.70 -12.55 2.59
CA ARG A 150 -15.87 -11.30 3.34
C ARG A 150 -16.26 -11.65 4.77
N TYR A 151 -15.56 -11.06 5.74
CA TYR A 151 -16.01 -11.14 7.11
C TYR A 151 -16.94 -9.97 7.44
N ILE A 152 -18.04 -10.30 8.10
CA ILE A 152 -19.03 -9.37 8.64
C ILE A 152 -18.72 -9.08 10.10
N TYR A 153 -19.29 -8.01 10.67
CA TYR A 153 -19.05 -7.53 12.04
C TYR A 153 -17.74 -6.77 12.23
N THR A 154 -17.30 -6.05 11.20
CA THR A 154 -16.26 -5.04 11.36
C THR A 154 -16.72 -3.92 12.30
N THR A 155 -15.80 -3.11 12.82
CA THR A 155 -16.16 -1.91 13.58
C THR A 155 -17.11 -1.01 12.79
N LYS A 156 -16.89 -0.90 11.46
CA LYS A 156 -17.74 -0.18 10.53
C LYS A 156 -19.20 -0.70 10.52
N ASP A 157 -19.36 -2.02 10.49
CA ASP A 157 -20.70 -2.64 10.51
C ASP A 157 -21.40 -2.43 11.85
N LYS A 158 -20.64 -2.45 12.96
CA LYS A 158 -21.18 -2.31 14.32
C LYS A 158 -21.65 -0.90 14.66
N ILE A 159 -20.90 0.11 14.25
CA ILE A 159 -21.12 1.51 14.66
C ILE A 159 -21.75 2.38 13.56
N GLY A 160 -21.92 1.84 12.34
CA GLY A 160 -22.61 2.49 11.25
C GLY A 160 -22.14 3.91 10.96
N LYS A 161 -23.04 4.90 11.03
CA LYS A 161 -22.72 6.31 10.71
C LYS A 161 -21.65 6.93 11.62
N LEU A 162 -21.50 6.47 12.87
CA LEU A 162 -20.45 6.93 13.78
C LEU A 162 -19.05 6.57 13.29
N ASN A 163 -18.91 5.56 12.43
CA ASN A 163 -17.63 5.22 11.83
C ASN A 163 -16.98 6.41 11.11
N LYS A 164 -17.76 7.25 10.44
CA LYS A 164 -17.23 8.45 9.76
C LYS A 164 -16.56 9.42 10.72
N VAL A 165 -17.12 9.60 11.91
CA VAL A 165 -16.54 10.47 12.95
C VAL A 165 -15.22 9.89 13.44
N LEU A 166 -15.18 8.58 13.69
CA LEU A 166 -13.95 7.89 14.10
C LEU A 166 -12.85 7.96 13.03
N VAL A 167 -13.19 7.68 11.78
CA VAL A 167 -12.26 7.77 10.64
C VAL A 167 -11.69 9.17 10.51
N TYR A 168 -12.54 10.20 10.60
CA TYR A 168 -12.10 11.59 10.54
C TYR A 168 -11.20 11.97 11.73
N SER A 169 -11.58 11.59 12.95
CA SER A 169 -10.78 11.82 14.15
C SER A 169 -9.42 11.14 14.07
N PHE A 170 -9.39 9.89 13.59
CA PHE A 170 -8.16 9.15 13.36
C PHE A 170 -7.26 9.80 12.30
N TYR A 171 -7.86 10.28 11.20
CA TYR A 171 -7.15 11.03 10.18
C TYR A 171 -6.51 12.31 10.75
N MET A 172 -7.29 13.11 11.50
CA MET A 172 -6.78 14.33 12.12
C MET A 172 -5.65 14.04 13.13
N TYR A 173 -5.80 13.01 13.95
CA TYR A 173 -4.76 12.56 14.87
C TYR A 173 -3.47 12.18 14.13
N ASN A 174 -3.59 11.41 13.07
CA ASN A 174 -2.43 11.01 12.27
C ASN A 174 -1.79 12.21 11.55
N LYS A 175 -2.58 13.16 11.05
CA LYS A 175 -2.08 14.37 10.38
C LYS A 175 -1.30 15.25 11.34
N ILE A 176 -1.83 15.50 12.54
CA ILE A 176 -1.15 16.26 13.59
C ILE A 176 0.14 15.53 14.01
N GLY A 177 0.06 14.23 14.30
CA GLY A 177 1.21 13.42 14.67
C GLY A 177 2.30 13.39 13.59
N ALA A 178 1.92 13.41 12.31
CA ALA A 178 2.87 13.47 11.21
C ALA A 178 3.58 14.83 11.10
N MET A 179 2.91 15.93 11.46
CA MET A 179 3.54 17.26 11.51
C MET A 179 4.65 17.29 12.57
N PHE A 180 4.37 16.82 13.78
CA PHE A 180 5.38 16.75 14.86
C PHE A 180 6.55 15.80 14.52
N LYS A 181 6.30 14.74 13.75
CA LYS A 181 7.34 13.78 13.34
C LYS A 181 8.07 14.18 12.06
N TYR A 182 7.74 15.33 11.44
CA TYR A 182 8.34 15.78 10.19
C TYR A 182 9.87 15.81 10.22
N PRO A 183 10.56 16.42 11.22
CA PRO A 183 12.01 16.47 11.25
C PRO A 183 12.66 15.09 11.30
N LYS A 184 12.10 14.18 12.12
CA LYS A 184 12.57 12.79 12.26
C LYS A 184 12.39 12.03 10.94
N ARG A 185 11.21 12.16 10.31
CA ARG A 185 10.91 11.55 9.01
C ARG A 185 11.82 12.09 7.90
N ALA A 186 12.09 13.39 7.86
CA ALA A 186 12.99 13.99 6.89
C ALA A 186 14.44 13.49 7.07
N LYS A 187 14.88 13.29 8.31
CA LYS A 187 16.18 12.68 8.62
C LYS A 187 16.23 11.22 8.15
N ALA A 188 15.20 10.43 8.46
CA ALA A 188 15.11 9.03 8.03
C ALA A 188 15.10 8.92 6.49
N PHE A 189 14.38 9.78 5.78
CA PHE A 189 14.35 9.83 4.32
C PHE A 189 15.75 10.09 3.74
N ARG A 190 16.47 11.09 4.26
CA ARG A 190 17.85 11.35 3.82
C ARG A 190 18.80 10.19 4.14
N SER A 191 18.59 9.48 5.25
CA SER A 191 19.38 8.30 5.61
C SER A 191 19.14 7.15 4.64
N ALA A 192 17.88 6.86 4.31
CA ALA A 192 17.50 5.86 3.32
C ALA A 192 18.11 6.15 1.94
N LEU A 193 18.00 7.39 1.46
CA LEU A 193 18.63 7.80 0.19
C LEU A 193 20.14 7.59 0.17
N ARG A 194 20.83 7.93 1.26
CA ARG A 194 22.28 7.71 1.36
C ARG A 194 22.64 6.22 1.36
N ALA A 195 21.85 5.39 2.00
CA ALA A 195 22.05 3.94 2.00
C ALA A 195 21.87 3.35 0.58
N LEU A 196 20.82 3.77 -0.13
CA LEU A 196 20.58 3.36 -1.51
C LEU A 196 21.69 3.83 -2.45
N ASN A 197 22.11 5.07 -2.37
CA ASN A 197 23.21 5.58 -3.20
C ASN A 197 24.51 4.79 -2.97
N ARG A 198 24.83 4.42 -1.72
CA ARG A 198 26.00 3.55 -1.42
C ARG A 198 25.87 2.18 -2.09
N ARG A 199 24.67 1.59 -2.08
CA ARG A 199 24.39 0.32 -2.76
C ARG A 199 24.67 0.43 -4.27
N PHE A 200 24.13 1.44 -4.96
CA PHE A 200 24.37 1.66 -6.39
C PHE A 200 25.85 1.86 -6.75
N ILE A 201 26.64 2.53 -5.90
CA ILE A 201 28.08 2.72 -6.13
C ILE A 201 28.82 1.38 -6.03
N ILE A 202 28.43 0.51 -5.10
CA ILE A 202 29.03 -0.83 -4.95
C ILE A 202 28.74 -1.71 -6.16
N TYR A 203 27.50 -1.69 -6.67
CA TYR A 203 27.11 -2.46 -7.87
C TYR A 203 27.80 -2.00 -9.16
N ARG A 204 28.09 -0.70 -9.28
CA ARG A 204 28.84 -0.17 -10.46
C ARG A 204 30.34 -0.50 -10.43
N LYS A 205 30.89 -0.95 -9.32
CA LYS A 205 32.31 -1.30 -9.15
C LYS A 205 32.59 -2.81 -9.28
N ARG A 206 31.55 -3.61 -9.43
CA ARG A 206 31.61 -5.05 -9.73
C ARG A 206 31.28 -5.28 -11.21
#